data_a3e874fea32633afcc87464f1acaf240
#
_entry.id   a3e874fea32633afcc87464f1acaf240
#
_cell.length_a   1.000
_cell.length_b   1.000
_cell.length_c   1.000
_cell.angle_alpha   90.00
_cell.angle_beta   90.00
_cell.angle_gamma   90.00
#
_symmetry.space_group_name_H-M   'P 1'
#
loop_
_entity.id
_entity.type
_entity.pdbx_description
1 polymer ?
#
loop_
_entity_poly.entity_id
_entity_poly.type
_entity_poly.pdbx_seq_one_letter_code
_entity_poly.pdbx_strand_id
1 'polypeptide(L)'
;MFLNPDTILSPEALSFMLKFMDTHPSVGVSSPRLELTSGDLDEASHRGFPTPWNSFTHFLGLRRVFPKSKVFAGYTLGWKLEDREPHEVDSVVGAFFLVRREAGEQVGWWDEDYFWYGDELDFCFRLKEKGWKVYFVPQIKVLHYKGVAGGIKSHSKNISTASIQTRIKAAKSSTQAMRIFYKKHYSNKYPAPVRWLVLSGIGAIERYRTLRARIS
;
A
#
# COMPACT_ATOMS: atom_id res chain seq x y z
N MET A 1 -9.34 -13.67 -5.18
CA MET A 1 -8.96 -12.98 -3.94
C MET A 1 -7.55 -13.38 -3.56
N PHE A 2 -6.72 -12.42 -3.15
CA PHE A 2 -5.41 -12.64 -2.52
C PHE A 2 -5.54 -12.25 -1.05
N LEU A 3 -4.95 -13.03 -0.17
CA LEU A 3 -5.04 -12.88 1.27
C LEU A 3 -3.69 -13.23 1.91
N ASN A 4 -3.18 -12.36 2.76
CA ASN A 4 -1.96 -12.67 3.51
C ASN A 4 -2.24 -13.70 4.62
N PRO A 5 -1.28 -14.58 4.93
CA PRO A 5 -1.44 -15.59 5.97
C PRO A 5 -1.53 -15.00 7.40
N ASP A 6 -1.19 -13.71 7.57
CA ASP A 6 -1.28 -12.97 8.84
C ASP A 6 -2.54 -12.10 8.94
N THR A 7 -3.63 -12.50 8.25
CA THR A 7 -4.98 -11.90 8.37
C THR A 7 -5.97 -12.88 8.96
N ILE A 8 -6.92 -12.35 9.75
CA ILE A 8 -8.08 -13.12 10.24
C ILE A 8 -9.34 -12.61 9.55
N LEU A 9 -9.93 -13.47 8.75
CA LEU A 9 -11.11 -13.20 7.94
C LEU A 9 -12.34 -13.89 8.54
N SER A 10 -13.45 -13.16 8.71
CA SER A 10 -14.74 -13.76 9.01
C SER A 10 -15.50 -14.14 7.73
N PRO A 11 -16.38 -15.19 7.78
CA PRO A 11 -17.21 -15.54 6.63
C PRO A 11 -18.10 -14.40 6.16
N GLU A 12 -18.60 -13.57 7.08
CA GLU A 12 -19.44 -12.40 6.79
C GLU A 12 -18.64 -11.35 6.02
N ALA A 13 -17.36 -11.15 6.34
CA ALA A 13 -16.53 -10.19 5.64
C ALA A 13 -16.34 -10.57 4.17
N LEU A 14 -16.09 -11.85 3.90
CA LEU A 14 -15.96 -12.33 2.52
C LEU A 14 -17.27 -12.17 1.75
N SER A 15 -18.39 -12.61 2.34
CA SER A 15 -19.72 -12.54 1.70
C SER A 15 -20.11 -11.08 1.40
N PHE A 16 -19.84 -10.16 2.33
CA PHE A 16 -20.10 -8.74 2.14
C PHE A 16 -19.28 -8.15 0.98
N MET A 17 -17.98 -8.45 0.95
CA MET A 17 -17.07 -7.94 -0.07
C MET A 17 -17.40 -8.49 -1.47
N LEU A 18 -17.81 -9.75 -1.58
CA LEU A 18 -18.29 -10.34 -2.85
C LEU A 18 -19.54 -9.62 -3.34
N LYS A 19 -20.55 -9.44 -2.46
CA LYS A 19 -21.78 -8.70 -2.80
C LYS A 19 -21.48 -7.24 -3.21
N PHE A 20 -20.54 -6.60 -2.53
CA PHE A 20 -20.08 -5.26 -2.91
C PHE A 20 -19.53 -5.24 -4.35
N MET A 21 -18.65 -6.19 -4.69
CA MET A 21 -18.09 -6.28 -6.05
C MET A 21 -19.18 -6.56 -7.09
N ASP A 22 -20.15 -7.41 -6.80
CA ASP A 22 -21.26 -7.74 -7.73
C ASP A 22 -22.13 -6.51 -8.03
N THR A 23 -22.37 -5.68 -7.04
CA THR A 23 -23.19 -4.46 -7.18
C THR A 23 -22.42 -3.26 -7.75
N HIS A 24 -21.07 -3.37 -7.89
CA HIS A 24 -20.21 -2.30 -8.38
C HIS A 24 -19.33 -2.76 -9.55
N PRO A 25 -19.90 -2.94 -10.76
CA PRO A 25 -19.17 -3.56 -11.89
C PRO A 25 -17.95 -2.78 -12.39
N SER A 26 -17.85 -1.48 -12.11
CA SER A 26 -16.69 -0.65 -12.46
C SER A 26 -15.51 -0.80 -11.49
N VAL A 27 -15.70 -1.51 -10.36
CA VAL A 27 -14.65 -1.74 -9.38
C VAL A 27 -13.80 -2.93 -9.82
N GLY A 28 -12.52 -2.68 -10.06
CA GLY A 28 -11.52 -3.69 -10.39
C GLY A 28 -10.93 -4.36 -9.16
N VAL A 29 -10.72 -3.59 -8.09
CA VAL A 29 -10.17 -4.06 -6.82
C VAL A 29 -10.92 -3.42 -5.66
N SER A 30 -11.17 -4.21 -4.60
CA SER A 30 -11.65 -3.70 -3.32
C SER A 30 -10.92 -4.34 -2.13
N SER A 31 -10.86 -3.59 -1.03
CA SER A 31 -10.33 -4.04 0.26
C SER A 31 -11.23 -3.55 1.39
N PRO A 32 -11.48 -4.37 2.42
CA PRO A 32 -12.17 -3.93 3.63
C PRO A 32 -11.27 -3.04 4.49
N ARG A 33 -11.80 -2.55 5.60
CA ARG A 33 -11.00 -1.92 6.63
C ARG A 33 -10.09 -2.96 7.29
N LEU A 34 -8.79 -2.88 7.03
CA LEU A 34 -7.81 -3.71 7.73
C LEU A 34 -7.46 -3.03 9.05
N GLU A 35 -7.71 -3.72 10.15
CA GLU A 35 -7.36 -3.25 11.50
C GLU A 35 -6.11 -3.98 12.01
N LEU A 36 -5.20 -3.20 12.59
CA LEU A 36 -4.05 -3.75 13.31
C LEU A 36 -4.52 -4.29 14.67
N THR A 37 -3.67 -5.06 15.35
CA THR A 37 -3.93 -5.56 16.72
C THR A 37 -4.15 -4.46 17.77
N SER A 38 -3.73 -3.22 17.46
CA SER A 38 -4.02 -2.02 18.28
C SER A 38 -5.43 -1.45 18.07
N GLY A 39 -6.20 -1.95 17.09
CA GLY A 39 -7.46 -1.36 16.66
C GLY A 39 -7.32 -0.23 15.63
N ASP A 40 -6.09 0.20 15.35
CA ASP A 40 -5.83 1.23 14.35
C ASP A 40 -6.02 0.71 12.93
N LEU A 41 -6.31 1.63 12.00
CA LEU A 41 -6.33 1.31 10.58
C LEU A 41 -4.93 0.93 10.09
N ASP A 42 -4.82 -0.17 9.35
CA ASP A 42 -3.66 -0.36 8.50
C ASP A 42 -3.68 0.66 7.35
N GLU A 43 -2.92 1.74 7.50
CA GLU A 43 -2.86 2.82 6.50
C GLU A 43 -2.48 2.34 5.09
N ALA A 44 -1.89 1.15 4.95
CA ALA A 44 -1.57 0.60 3.64
C ALA A 44 -2.82 0.14 2.87
N SER A 45 -3.94 -0.12 3.56
CA SER A 45 -5.22 -0.47 2.94
C SER A 45 -5.99 0.75 2.39
N HIS A 46 -5.50 1.97 2.68
CA HIS A 46 -6.18 3.21 2.32
C HIS A 46 -5.15 4.28 1.94
N ARG A 47 -4.75 4.34 0.67
CA ARG A 47 -3.70 5.28 0.27
C ARG A 47 -3.86 5.81 -1.14
N GLY A 48 -3.27 7.01 -1.34
CA GLY A 48 -3.02 7.61 -2.63
C GLY A 48 -1.71 7.11 -3.25
N PHE A 49 -1.50 7.39 -4.52
CA PHE A 49 -0.23 7.07 -5.18
C PHE A 49 0.93 7.90 -4.63
N PRO A 50 2.14 7.31 -4.57
CA PRO A 50 3.36 7.97 -4.11
C PRO A 50 3.95 8.87 -5.20
N THR A 51 3.19 9.90 -5.62
CA THR A 51 3.77 10.96 -6.46
C THR A 51 4.98 11.58 -5.75
N PRO A 52 5.90 12.26 -6.44
CA PRO A 52 7.01 12.96 -5.80
C PRO A 52 6.55 13.88 -4.67
N TRP A 53 5.44 14.62 -4.86
CA TRP A 53 4.87 15.50 -3.85
C TRP A 53 4.30 14.72 -2.65
N ASN A 54 3.46 13.74 -2.89
CA ASN A 54 2.87 12.90 -1.83
C ASN A 54 3.95 12.19 -1.01
N SER A 55 5.00 11.69 -1.66
CA SER A 55 6.13 11.06 -0.99
C SER A 55 6.91 12.07 -0.14
N PHE A 56 7.21 13.24 -0.67
CA PHE A 56 7.91 14.30 0.03
C PHE A 56 7.15 14.73 1.30
N THR A 57 5.86 15.06 1.18
CA THR A 57 5.04 15.49 2.32
C THR A 57 4.87 14.38 3.36
N HIS A 58 4.77 13.13 2.91
CA HIS A 58 4.68 11.97 3.80
C HIS A 58 5.96 11.76 4.61
N PHE A 59 7.14 11.79 3.97
CA PHE A 59 8.43 11.59 4.65
C PHE A 59 8.82 12.76 5.56
N LEU A 60 8.43 13.98 5.23
CA LEU A 60 8.57 15.14 6.11
C LEU A 60 7.58 15.14 7.28
N GLY A 61 6.62 14.22 7.30
CA GLY A 61 5.62 14.13 8.36
C GLY A 61 4.55 15.22 8.32
N LEU A 62 4.44 16.00 7.23
CA LEU A 62 3.45 17.10 7.10
C LEU A 62 2.00 16.62 7.25
N ARG A 63 1.72 15.36 6.88
CA ARG A 63 0.42 14.74 7.11
C ARG A 63 0.02 14.66 8.60
N ARG A 64 0.98 14.66 9.52
CA ARG A 64 0.71 14.64 10.98
C ARG A 64 0.24 15.99 11.48
N VAL A 65 0.75 17.05 10.89
CA VAL A 65 0.38 18.43 11.21
C VAL A 65 -0.92 18.83 10.50
N PHE A 66 -1.11 18.36 9.27
CA PHE A 66 -2.26 18.66 8.42
C PHE A 66 -2.97 17.39 7.94
N PRO A 67 -3.57 16.58 8.84
CA PRO A 67 -4.07 15.24 8.49
C PRO A 67 -5.23 15.23 7.49
N LYS A 68 -6.05 16.28 7.46
CA LYS A 68 -7.19 16.42 6.54
C LYS A 68 -6.88 17.23 5.27
N SER A 69 -5.63 17.65 5.08
CA SER A 69 -5.25 18.45 3.91
C SER A 69 -5.11 17.57 2.67
N LYS A 70 -5.83 17.93 1.60
CA LYS A 70 -5.65 17.29 0.28
C LYS A 70 -4.26 17.52 -0.30
N VAL A 71 -3.56 18.60 0.10
CA VAL A 71 -2.20 18.94 -0.36
C VAL A 71 -1.13 18.13 0.37
N PHE A 72 -1.24 17.99 1.70
CA PHE A 72 -0.17 17.42 2.52
C PHE A 72 -0.40 15.98 2.97
N ALA A 73 -1.65 15.51 2.95
CA ALA A 73 -2.02 14.13 3.31
C ALA A 73 -2.42 13.27 2.11
N GLY A 74 -1.96 13.62 0.90
CA GLY A 74 -2.35 12.93 -0.35
C GLY A 74 -1.95 11.46 -0.39
N TYR A 75 -0.85 11.08 0.26
CA TYR A 75 -0.44 9.67 0.30
C TYR A 75 -1.33 8.79 1.18
N THR A 76 -1.93 9.33 2.23
CA THR A 76 -2.83 8.58 3.13
C THR A 76 -4.30 8.86 2.85
N LEU A 77 -4.61 9.78 1.93
CA LEU A 77 -5.97 10.28 1.67
C LEU A 77 -6.67 10.72 2.98
N GLY A 78 -5.94 11.44 3.84
CA GLY A 78 -6.31 11.72 5.22
C GLY A 78 -7.68 12.38 5.40
N TRP A 79 -8.15 13.12 4.41
CA TRP A 79 -9.48 13.74 4.43
C TRP A 79 -10.63 12.74 4.24
N LYS A 80 -10.34 11.49 3.82
CA LYS A 80 -11.31 10.40 3.63
C LYS A 80 -11.27 9.34 4.74
N LEU A 81 -10.34 9.43 5.67
CA LEU A 81 -10.14 8.39 6.71
C LEU A 81 -11.35 8.23 7.64
N GLU A 82 -12.16 9.27 7.79
CA GLU A 82 -13.36 9.27 8.63
C GLU A 82 -14.62 8.89 7.85
N ASP A 83 -14.54 8.73 6.51
CA ASP A 83 -15.66 8.34 5.68
C ASP A 83 -16.11 6.92 6.05
N ARG A 84 -17.40 6.76 6.31
CA ARG A 84 -18.01 5.48 6.69
C ARG A 84 -18.56 4.70 5.49
N GLU A 85 -18.69 5.36 4.35
CA GLU A 85 -19.18 4.78 3.11
C GLU A 85 -18.02 4.27 2.23
N PRO A 86 -18.27 3.27 1.38
CA PRO A 86 -17.31 2.81 0.40
C PRO A 86 -16.86 3.97 -0.49
N HIS A 87 -15.56 4.12 -0.66
CA HIS A 87 -15.05 5.22 -1.47
C HIS A 87 -13.80 4.81 -2.26
N GLU A 88 -13.58 5.54 -3.33
CA GLU A 88 -12.44 5.31 -4.19
C GLU A 88 -11.14 5.79 -3.53
N VAL A 89 -10.12 4.93 -3.61
CA VAL A 89 -8.74 5.18 -3.22
C VAL A 89 -7.82 4.93 -4.42
N ASP A 90 -6.53 5.26 -4.31
CA ASP A 90 -5.60 4.94 -5.40
C ASP A 90 -5.03 3.53 -5.28
N SER A 91 -4.80 3.05 -4.06
CA SER A 91 -4.26 1.72 -3.82
C SER A 91 -4.69 1.17 -2.47
N VAL A 92 -4.82 -0.13 -2.43
CA VAL A 92 -5.00 -0.95 -1.22
C VAL A 92 -3.81 -1.90 -1.06
N VAL A 93 -3.72 -2.61 0.07
CA VAL A 93 -2.62 -3.54 0.34
C VAL A 93 -3.01 -4.97 0.01
N GLY A 94 -2.03 -5.79 -0.38
CA GLY A 94 -2.21 -7.21 -0.71
C GLY A 94 -2.69 -8.10 0.44
N ALA A 95 -2.76 -7.59 1.68
CA ALA A 95 -3.23 -8.35 2.84
C ALA A 95 -4.68 -8.83 2.72
N PHE A 96 -5.54 -8.04 2.11
CA PHE A 96 -6.84 -8.46 1.58
C PHE A 96 -7.05 -7.74 0.25
N PHE A 97 -7.02 -8.47 -0.85
CA PHE A 97 -7.06 -7.93 -2.19
C PHE A 97 -8.09 -8.71 -3.03
N LEU A 98 -9.32 -8.20 -3.08
CA LEU A 98 -10.38 -8.80 -3.87
C LEU A 98 -10.39 -8.16 -5.26
N VAL A 99 -9.99 -8.93 -6.27
CA VAL A 99 -9.83 -8.46 -7.64
C VAL A 99 -10.89 -9.09 -8.54
N ARG A 100 -11.45 -8.28 -9.44
CA ARG A 100 -12.30 -8.74 -10.55
C ARG A 100 -11.41 -9.40 -11.59
N ARG A 101 -11.80 -10.58 -12.05
CA ARG A 101 -11.00 -11.38 -12.99
C ARG A 101 -10.67 -10.61 -14.25
N GLU A 102 -11.67 -10.01 -14.89
CA GLU A 102 -11.53 -9.25 -16.13
C GLU A 102 -10.56 -8.07 -15.96
N ALA A 103 -10.58 -7.42 -14.82
CA ALA A 103 -9.67 -6.33 -14.50
C ALA A 103 -8.22 -6.84 -14.37
N GLY A 104 -8.03 -7.97 -13.69
CA GLY A 104 -6.72 -8.61 -13.57
C GLY A 104 -6.14 -9.06 -14.90
N GLU A 105 -6.95 -9.69 -15.75
CA GLU A 105 -6.56 -10.12 -17.09
C GLU A 105 -6.17 -8.94 -17.99
N GLN A 106 -6.90 -7.83 -17.93
CA GLN A 106 -6.59 -6.63 -18.71
C GLN A 106 -5.27 -5.97 -18.35
N VAL A 107 -4.78 -6.13 -17.15
CA VAL A 107 -3.48 -5.57 -16.73
C VAL A 107 -2.36 -6.60 -16.68
N GLY A 108 -2.63 -7.86 -17.07
CA GLY A 108 -1.63 -8.93 -17.11
C GLY A 108 -1.20 -9.44 -15.73
N TRP A 109 -2.05 -9.28 -14.72
CA TRP A 109 -1.83 -9.73 -13.36
C TRP A 109 -0.62 -9.04 -12.68
N TRP A 110 0.11 -9.78 -11.84
CA TRP A 110 1.22 -9.25 -11.04
C TRP A 110 2.47 -9.00 -11.89
N ASP A 111 3.18 -7.94 -11.57
CA ASP A 111 4.45 -7.59 -12.22
C ASP A 111 5.61 -8.24 -11.45
N GLU A 112 6.35 -9.12 -12.12
CA GLU A 112 7.41 -9.95 -11.53
C GLU A 112 8.69 -9.16 -11.14
N ASP A 113 8.81 -7.90 -11.55
CA ASP A 113 9.92 -7.04 -11.11
C ASP A 113 9.84 -6.72 -9.61
N TYR A 114 8.65 -6.89 -8.99
CA TYR A 114 8.44 -6.65 -7.57
C TYR A 114 8.60 -7.94 -6.77
N PHE A 115 9.65 -8.03 -5.96
CA PHE A 115 9.96 -9.25 -5.22
C PHE A 115 9.15 -9.41 -3.92
N TRP A 116 8.91 -8.34 -3.17
CA TRP A 116 8.28 -8.44 -1.84
C TRP A 116 7.25 -7.34 -1.53
N TYR A 117 7.41 -6.15 -2.06
CA TYR A 117 6.57 -4.99 -1.81
C TYR A 117 6.30 -4.22 -3.09
N GLY A 118 5.14 -3.56 -3.15
CA GLY A 118 4.81 -2.59 -4.18
C GLY A 118 4.14 -3.19 -5.42
N ASP A 119 4.04 -4.51 -5.48
CA ASP A 119 3.31 -5.24 -6.50
C ASP A 119 1.83 -4.84 -6.51
N GLU A 120 1.19 -4.75 -5.34
CA GLU A 120 -0.20 -4.31 -5.22
C GLU A 120 -0.39 -2.84 -5.62
N LEU A 121 0.61 -2.00 -5.34
CA LEU A 121 0.59 -0.58 -5.71
C LEU A 121 0.68 -0.41 -7.24
N ASP A 122 1.59 -1.14 -7.86
CA ASP A 122 1.75 -1.20 -9.32
C ASP A 122 0.48 -1.73 -10.01
N PHE A 123 -0.06 -2.83 -9.45
CA PHE A 123 -1.30 -3.42 -9.96
C PHE A 123 -2.46 -2.42 -9.94
N CYS A 124 -2.67 -1.73 -8.82
CA CYS A 124 -3.70 -0.69 -8.70
C CYS A 124 -3.45 0.48 -9.67
N PHE A 125 -2.19 0.86 -9.88
CA PHE A 125 -1.84 1.92 -10.83
C PHE A 125 -2.23 1.54 -12.26
N ARG A 126 -1.84 0.36 -12.72
CA ARG A 126 -2.18 -0.16 -14.06
C ARG A 126 -3.69 -0.33 -14.24
N LEU A 127 -4.41 -0.77 -13.20
CA LEU A 127 -5.88 -0.83 -13.22
C LEU A 127 -6.51 0.54 -13.47
N LYS A 128 -6.06 1.56 -12.74
CA LYS A 128 -6.60 2.93 -12.90
C LYS A 128 -6.27 3.52 -14.28
N GLU A 129 -5.11 3.19 -14.85
CA GLU A 129 -4.80 3.56 -16.26
C GLU A 129 -5.74 2.91 -17.28
N LYS A 130 -6.34 1.76 -16.95
CA LYS A 130 -7.38 1.08 -17.75
C LYS A 130 -8.82 1.54 -17.43
N GLY A 131 -8.98 2.50 -16.51
CA GLY A 131 -10.29 3.05 -16.14
C GLY A 131 -11.02 2.26 -15.04
N TRP A 132 -10.41 1.22 -14.48
CA TRP A 132 -10.96 0.51 -13.33
C TRP A 132 -10.84 1.33 -12.05
N LYS A 133 -11.80 1.15 -11.13
CA LYS A 133 -11.78 1.80 -9.82
C LYS A 133 -11.19 0.86 -8.76
N VAL A 134 -10.53 1.45 -7.77
CA VAL A 134 -10.04 0.76 -6.57
C VAL A 134 -10.81 1.30 -5.38
N TYR A 135 -11.43 0.43 -4.58
CA TYR A 135 -12.33 0.84 -3.49
C TYR A 135 -11.86 0.34 -2.13
N PHE A 136 -11.95 1.23 -1.16
CA PHE A 136 -11.88 0.93 0.25
C PHE A 136 -13.30 0.83 0.81
N VAL A 137 -13.60 -0.24 1.57
CA VAL A 137 -14.93 -0.57 2.08
C VAL A 137 -14.90 -0.61 3.61
N PRO A 138 -15.16 0.52 4.29
CA PRO A 138 -14.96 0.66 5.74
C PRO A 138 -15.97 -0.07 6.62
N GLN A 139 -17.13 -0.48 6.06
CA GLN A 139 -18.21 -1.14 6.82
C GLN A 139 -17.83 -2.51 7.36
N ILE A 140 -16.86 -3.16 6.74
CA ILE A 140 -16.37 -4.47 7.14
C ILE A 140 -14.91 -4.38 7.60
N LYS A 141 -14.61 -5.09 8.69
CA LYS A 141 -13.29 -5.10 9.32
C LYS A 141 -12.65 -6.47 9.21
N VAL A 142 -11.35 -6.48 8.94
CA VAL A 142 -10.51 -7.69 8.91
C VAL A 142 -9.26 -7.41 9.73
N LEU A 143 -8.92 -8.31 10.65
CA LEU A 143 -7.71 -8.16 11.46
C LEU A 143 -6.46 -8.51 10.65
N HIS A 144 -5.44 -7.66 10.73
CA HIS A 144 -4.15 -7.86 10.06
C HIS A 144 -3.00 -7.69 11.06
N TYR A 145 -2.27 -8.76 11.35
CA TYR A 145 -1.09 -8.72 12.24
C TYR A 145 0.07 -7.91 11.68
N LYS A 146 0.12 -7.76 10.38
CA LYS A 146 1.02 -6.91 9.57
C LYS A 146 2.50 -6.99 9.91
N GLY A 147 3.30 -7.41 8.94
CA GLY A 147 4.76 -7.30 9.00
C GLY A 147 5.44 -8.39 9.83
N VAL A 148 4.73 -9.45 10.18
CA VAL A 148 5.29 -10.61 10.90
C VAL A 148 6.43 -11.24 10.11
N ALA A 149 6.25 -11.47 8.82
CA ALA A 149 7.26 -12.08 7.95
C ALA A 149 8.52 -11.22 7.76
N GLY A 150 8.37 -9.90 7.64
CA GLY A 150 9.49 -8.98 7.36
C GLY A 150 10.25 -8.49 8.59
N GLY A 151 9.61 -8.45 9.75
CA GLY A 151 10.18 -8.03 11.03
C GLY A 151 10.70 -6.58 11.10
N ILE A 152 10.31 -5.72 10.13
CA ILE A 152 10.78 -4.32 10.06
C ILE A 152 9.80 -3.31 10.68
N LYS A 153 8.63 -3.76 11.10
CA LYS A 153 7.58 -2.91 11.68
C LYS A 153 7.61 -2.97 13.21
N SER A 154 7.46 -1.82 13.86
CA SER A 154 7.52 -1.72 15.33
C SER A 154 6.42 -2.52 16.03
N HIS A 155 5.20 -2.52 15.49
CA HIS A 155 4.04 -3.20 16.09
C HIS A 155 4.09 -4.74 15.98
N SER A 156 4.90 -5.31 15.08
CA SER A 156 5.09 -6.76 14.97
C SER A 156 6.42 -7.25 15.54
N LYS A 157 7.20 -6.38 16.17
CA LYS A 157 8.55 -6.72 16.66
C LYS A 157 8.54 -7.88 17.65
N ASN A 158 7.54 -7.94 18.53
CA ASN A 158 7.43 -8.95 19.59
C ASN A 158 6.93 -10.32 19.10
N ILE A 159 6.32 -10.37 17.90
CA ILE A 159 5.76 -11.60 17.31
C ILE A 159 6.54 -12.06 16.08
N SER A 160 7.42 -11.23 15.55
CA SER A 160 8.22 -11.57 14.37
C SER A 160 9.44 -12.38 14.74
N THR A 161 9.61 -13.52 14.07
CA THR A 161 10.82 -14.38 14.16
C THR A 161 11.86 -14.07 13.08
N ALA A 162 11.70 -12.95 12.37
CA ALA A 162 12.56 -12.58 11.26
C ALA A 162 14.03 -12.36 11.70
N SER A 163 14.95 -13.03 11.04
CA SER A 163 16.38 -12.84 11.25
C SER A 163 16.84 -11.43 10.83
N ILE A 164 18.02 -11.01 11.29
CA ILE A 164 18.63 -9.74 10.86
C ILE A 164 18.76 -9.70 9.32
N GLN A 165 19.15 -10.81 8.71
CA GLN A 165 19.26 -10.91 7.25
C GLN A 165 17.91 -10.71 6.56
N THR A 166 16.84 -11.31 7.09
CA THR A 166 15.48 -11.14 6.59
C THR A 166 15.04 -9.67 6.70
N ARG A 167 15.32 -9.01 7.82
CA ARG A 167 14.99 -7.58 8.02
C ARG A 167 15.75 -6.68 7.04
N ILE A 168 17.03 -6.94 6.81
CA ILE A 168 17.84 -6.21 5.82
C ILE A 168 17.27 -6.43 4.42
N LYS A 169 16.94 -7.68 4.06
CA LYS A 169 16.32 -8.00 2.76
C LYS A 169 14.97 -7.27 2.59
N ALA A 170 14.10 -7.29 3.60
CA ALA A 170 12.83 -6.58 3.59
C ALA A 170 13.02 -5.05 3.45
N ALA A 171 13.97 -4.46 4.16
CA ALA A 171 14.30 -3.05 4.06
C ALA A 171 14.75 -2.66 2.64
N LYS A 172 15.65 -3.44 2.03
CA LYS A 172 16.13 -3.23 0.66
C LYS A 172 15.00 -3.42 -0.37
N SER A 173 14.21 -4.50 -0.25
CA SER A 173 13.08 -4.76 -1.16
C SER A 173 12.06 -3.63 -1.14
N SER A 174 11.79 -3.04 0.03
CA SER A 174 10.85 -1.92 0.14
C SER A 174 11.32 -0.66 -0.59
N THR A 175 12.61 -0.38 -0.62
CA THR A 175 13.19 0.77 -1.34
C THR A 175 13.43 0.47 -2.82
N GLN A 176 13.73 -0.79 -3.15
CA GLN A 176 13.76 -1.25 -4.53
C GLN A 176 12.39 -1.09 -5.20
N ALA A 177 11.32 -1.49 -4.51
CA ALA A 177 9.95 -1.29 -4.99
C ALA A 177 9.64 0.19 -5.27
N MET A 178 10.07 1.11 -4.41
CA MET A 178 9.95 2.56 -4.67
C MET A 178 10.67 2.99 -5.95
N ARG A 179 11.90 2.46 -6.19
CA ARG A 179 12.67 2.79 -7.41
C ARG A 179 12.01 2.24 -8.67
N ILE A 180 11.52 0.98 -8.61
CA ILE A 180 10.84 0.32 -9.74
C ILE A 180 9.58 1.11 -10.08
N PHE A 181 8.72 1.38 -9.10
CA PHE A 181 7.49 2.12 -9.29
C PHE A 181 7.74 3.51 -9.90
N TYR A 182 8.68 4.28 -9.32
CA TYR A 182 9.02 5.59 -9.84
C TYR A 182 9.55 5.52 -11.28
N LYS A 183 10.44 4.57 -11.58
CA LYS A 183 11.00 4.41 -12.92
C LYS A 183 9.94 4.04 -13.96
N LYS A 184 9.04 3.11 -13.62
CA LYS A 184 7.98 2.64 -14.53
C LYS A 184 6.92 3.72 -14.79
N HIS A 185 6.48 4.40 -13.76
CA HIS A 185 5.27 5.23 -13.86
C HIS A 185 5.52 6.74 -13.87
N TYR A 186 6.67 7.20 -13.36
CA TYR A 186 6.92 8.63 -13.18
C TYR A 186 8.18 9.20 -13.83
N SER A 187 9.15 8.38 -14.24
CA SER A 187 10.43 8.87 -14.77
C SER A 187 10.27 9.78 -15.99
N ASN A 188 9.28 9.53 -16.82
CA ASN A 188 8.99 10.33 -18.02
C ASN A 188 7.98 11.47 -17.77
N LYS A 189 7.34 11.50 -16.58
CA LYS A 189 6.35 12.52 -16.22
C LYS A 189 6.97 13.74 -15.50
N TYR A 190 8.22 13.62 -15.05
CA TYR A 190 8.89 14.68 -14.29
C TYR A 190 10.26 15.02 -14.88
N PRO A 191 10.69 16.32 -14.78
CA PRO A 191 11.99 16.77 -15.31
C PRO A 191 13.17 16.16 -14.53
N ALA A 192 14.34 16.15 -15.16
CA ALA A 192 15.56 15.54 -14.63
C ALA A 192 15.92 15.94 -13.19
N PRO A 193 15.81 17.21 -12.75
CA PRO A 193 16.11 17.58 -11.37
C PRO A 193 15.19 16.90 -10.35
N VAL A 194 13.88 16.80 -10.64
CA VAL A 194 12.92 16.12 -9.77
C VAL A 194 13.24 14.63 -9.69
N ARG A 195 13.55 14.01 -10.83
CA ARG A 195 13.98 12.62 -10.90
C ARG A 195 15.23 12.35 -10.05
N TRP A 196 16.23 13.23 -10.17
CA TRP A 196 17.45 13.13 -9.37
C TRP A 196 17.16 13.22 -7.87
N LEU A 197 16.35 14.19 -7.45
CA LEU A 197 15.96 14.38 -6.04
C LEU A 197 15.21 13.16 -5.49
N VAL A 198 14.24 12.61 -6.24
CA VAL A 198 13.49 11.42 -5.82
C VAL A 198 14.41 10.21 -5.66
N LEU A 199 15.25 9.91 -6.65
CA LEU A 199 16.14 8.76 -6.60
C LEU A 199 17.19 8.88 -5.49
N SER A 200 17.71 10.08 -5.24
CA SER A 200 18.63 10.37 -4.13
C SER A 200 17.93 10.21 -2.77
N GLY A 201 16.69 10.70 -2.65
CA GLY A 201 15.86 10.51 -1.46
C GLY A 201 15.60 9.04 -1.15
N ILE A 202 15.25 8.23 -2.17
CA ILE A 202 15.09 6.79 -2.01
C ILE A 202 16.41 6.15 -1.53
N GLY A 203 17.57 6.58 -2.06
CA GLY A 203 18.88 6.12 -1.62
C GLY A 203 19.19 6.43 -0.16
N ALA A 204 18.82 7.62 0.30
CA ALA A 204 18.96 8.00 1.70
C ALA A 204 18.07 7.16 2.63
N ILE A 205 16.81 6.92 2.23
CA ILE A 205 15.87 6.05 2.96
C ILE A 205 16.40 4.62 3.03
N GLU A 206 16.97 4.09 1.95
CA GLU A 206 17.57 2.76 1.93
C GLU A 206 18.70 2.61 2.94
N ARG A 207 19.63 3.58 2.95
CA ARG A 207 20.73 3.60 3.91
C ARG A 207 20.21 3.61 5.35
N TYR A 208 19.28 4.51 5.65
CA TYR A 208 18.67 4.63 6.97
C TYR A 208 17.98 3.32 7.41
N ARG A 209 17.10 2.76 6.56
CA ARG A 209 16.38 1.52 6.88
C ARG A 209 17.31 0.33 7.07
N THR A 210 18.35 0.22 6.22
CA THR A 210 19.33 -0.86 6.31
C THR A 210 20.17 -0.77 7.58
N LEU A 211 20.61 0.43 7.96
CA LEU A 211 21.32 0.66 9.22
C LEU A 211 20.43 0.30 10.41
N ARG A 212 19.19 0.78 10.42
CA ARG A 212 18.23 0.47 11.49
C ARG A 212 17.94 -1.03 11.60
N ALA A 213 17.84 -1.74 10.48
CA ALA A 213 17.59 -3.19 10.46
C ALA A 213 18.76 -4.02 11.04
N ARG A 214 19.98 -3.46 11.09
CA ARG A 214 21.15 -4.09 11.71
C ARG A 214 21.20 -3.94 13.22
N ILE A 215 20.59 -2.88 13.75
CA ILE A 215 20.67 -2.48 15.17
C ILE A 215 19.45 -2.97 15.96
N SER A 216 18.34 -3.24 15.28
CA SER A 216 17.06 -3.69 15.89
C SER A 216 17.00 -5.18 16.08
#